data_79ba805d6c38bbcc2ec07b550b97375d
#
_entry.id   79ba805d6c38bbcc2ec07b550b97375d
#
_cell.length_a   1.000
_cell.length_b   1.000
_cell.length_c   1.000
_cell.angle_alpha   90.00
_cell.angle_beta   90.00
_cell.angle_gamma   90.00
#
_symmetry.space_group_name_H-M   'P 1'
#
loop_
_entity.id
_entity.type
_entity.pdbx_description
1 polymer ?
#
loop_
_entity_poly.entity_id
_entity_poly.type
_entity_poly.pdbx_seq_one_letter_code
_entity_poly.pdbx_strand_id
1 'polypeptide(L)'
;MRIAVTGATGFIGRHVVAHLRLRGDDVIEVGRPLQRAAISKAIAGAETVVHLAGVVSASRDEDYVAVNVDATAAVAEAARECGARLVHISSLAAAGPAGPQAPRSEDDPPAPMTAYGRSKLEGERVVAATPGLRWTVLRPGVVYGPGDRALLPLFVLASRGVLPNIGRASAAYTFVYVTDVVRAIAAAVDRGASGDVLFVGHSKPVTTRALLEGVRNAVGRGAMIVPVPLAVLKLVALLGDVGGAVRGKPLPMNSRRYAELATAGFVCRVDRLRDRLGVVATVGLDEGLAEAAAWYRREGRL
;
A
#
# COMPACT_ATOMS: atom_id res chain seq x y z
N MET A 1 12.16 22.52 -3.58
CA MET A 1 11.43 22.15 -4.82
C MET A 1 9.96 22.44 -4.64
N ARG A 2 9.23 22.70 -5.75
CA ARG A 2 7.78 22.80 -5.72
C ARG A 2 7.17 21.45 -6.08
N ILE A 3 6.45 20.82 -5.12
CA ILE A 3 5.98 19.43 -5.21
C ILE A 3 4.47 19.37 -5.01
N ALA A 4 3.75 18.84 -5.98
CA ALA A 4 2.32 18.60 -5.87
C ALA A 4 2.07 17.18 -5.35
N VAL A 5 1.18 17.03 -4.36
CA VAL A 5 0.86 15.75 -3.73
C VAL A 5 -0.63 15.48 -3.84
N THR A 6 -1.02 14.46 -4.60
CA THR A 6 -2.40 13.96 -4.60
C THR A 6 -2.56 12.91 -3.49
N GLY A 7 -3.76 12.79 -2.90
CA GLY A 7 -3.95 11.89 -1.77
C GLY A 7 -3.26 12.35 -0.48
N ALA A 8 -2.95 13.64 -0.35
CA ALA A 8 -2.27 14.26 0.78
C ALA A 8 -2.94 13.99 2.13
N THR A 9 -4.27 13.89 2.18
CA THR A 9 -5.05 13.61 3.40
C THR A 9 -5.10 12.13 3.79
N GLY A 10 -4.58 11.24 2.94
CA GLY A 10 -4.49 9.79 3.18
C GLY A 10 -3.45 9.43 4.24
N PHE A 11 -3.39 8.14 4.59
CA PHE A 11 -2.44 7.63 5.60
C PHE A 11 -0.99 7.98 5.24
N ILE A 12 -0.49 7.53 4.09
CA ILE A 12 0.88 7.82 3.64
C ILE A 12 1.04 9.30 3.30
N GLY A 13 0.01 9.90 2.67
CA GLY A 13 0.05 11.29 2.19
C GLY A 13 0.35 12.30 3.28
N ARG A 14 -0.25 12.18 4.45
CA ARG A 14 0.01 13.08 5.60
C ARG A 14 1.46 13.04 6.06
N HIS A 15 2.05 11.85 6.10
CA HIS A 15 3.47 11.69 6.46
C HIS A 15 4.39 12.28 5.38
N VAL A 16 4.06 12.08 4.08
CA VAL A 16 4.80 12.65 2.96
C VAL A 16 4.76 14.16 2.99
N VAL A 17 3.58 14.77 3.12
CA VAL A 17 3.41 16.22 3.19
C VAL A 17 4.19 16.82 4.36
N ALA A 18 4.07 16.22 5.55
CA ALA A 18 4.82 16.67 6.73
C ALA A 18 6.33 16.60 6.51
N HIS A 19 6.84 15.50 5.95
CA HIS A 19 8.26 15.32 5.68
C HIS A 19 8.79 16.33 4.65
N LEU A 20 8.09 16.52 3.53
CA LEU A 20 8.51 17.44 2.47
C LEU A 20 8.51 18.89 2.97
N ARG A 21 7.51 19.29 3.75
CA ARG A 21 7.48 20.62 4.38
C ARG A 21 8.61 20.84 5.39
N LEU A 22 8.92 19.83 6.21
CA LEU A 22 10.06 19.89 7.14
C LEU A 22 11.40 19.99 6.39
N ARG A 23 11.49 19.43 5.19
CA ARG A 23 12.64 19.55 4.30
C ARG A 23 12.76 20.93 3.66
N GLY A 24 11.74 21.79 3.76
CA GLY A 24 11.70 23.13 3.16
C GLY A 24 11.15 23.16 1.73
N ASP A 25 10.47 22.10 1.28
CA ASP A 25 9.80 22.09 -0.02
C ASP A 25 8.49 22.88 0.00
N ASP A 26 8.15 23.51 -1.14
CA ASP A 26 6.84 24.11 -1.38
C ASP A 26 5.85 23.02 -1.79
N VAL A 27 4.96 22.63 -0.88
CA VAL A 27 4.05 21.48 -1.07
C VAL A 27 2.63 21.94 -1.40
N ILE A 28 2.17 21.56 -2.58
CA ILE A 28 0.81 21.77 -3.06
C ILE A 28 -0.01 20.51 -2.78
N GLU A 29 -1.01 20.58 -1.90
CA GLU A 29 -1.94 19.49 -1.66
C GLU A 29 -3.06 19.52 -2.70
N VAL A 30 -3.11 18.48 -3.55
CA VAL A 30 -4.11 18.37 -4.62
C VAL A 30 -5.30 17.55 -4.12
N GLY A 31 -6.44 18.23 -3.94
CA GLY A 31 -7.70 17.63 -3.51
C GLY A 31 -8.49 16.96 -4.65
N ARG A 32 -9.68 16.45 -4.31
CA ARG A 32 -10.65 15.97 -5.30
C ARG A 32 -11.52 17.13 -5.84
N PRO A 33 -12.05 17.02 -7.06
CA PRO A 33 -11.99 15.89 -8.00
C PRO A 33 -10.67 15.86 -8.78
N LEU A 34 -10.20 14.63 -9.09
CA LEU A 34 -9.00 14.42 -9.92
C LEU A 34 -9.38 14.40 -11.41
N GLN A 35 -9.96 15.49 -11.88
CA GLN A 35 -10.24 15.73 -13.32
C GLN A 35 -9.10 16.52 -13.94
N ARG A 36 -8.72 16.20 -15.19
CA ARG A 36 -7.53 16.74 -15.87
C ARG A 36 -7.41 18.26 -15.75
N ALA A 37 -8.45 19.02 -16.10
CA ALA A 37 -8.41 20.48 -16.07
C ALA A 37 -8.17 21.05 -14.67
N ALA A 38 -8.79 20.45 -13.64
CA ALA A 38 -8.60 20.85 -12.24
C ALA A 38 -7.19 20.51 -11.76
N ILE A 39 -6.66 19.34 -12.15
CA ILE A 39 -5.31 18.91 -11.79
C ILE A 39 -4.28 19.82 -12.46
N SER A 40 -4.36 20.06 -13.79
CA SER A 40 -3.40 20.89 -14.52
C SER A 40 -3.29 22.28 -13.89
N LYS A 41 -4.43 22.86 -13.48
CA LYS A 41 -4.43 24.14 -12.76
C LYS A 41 -3.78 24.04 -11.38
N ALA A 42 -4.06 22.97 -10.63
CA ALA A 42 -3.56 22.80 -9.26
C ALA A 42 -2.04 22.54 -9.22
N ILE A 43 -1.49 21.81 -10.22
CA ILE A 43 -0.06 21.45 -10.26
C ILE A 43 0.79 22.43 -11.08
N ALA A 44 0.21 23.54 -11.54
CA ALA A 44 0.94 24.53 -12.34
C ALA A 44 2.23 25.00 -11.62
N GLY A 45 3.35 24.90 -12.31
CA GLY A 45 4.67 25.22 -11.79
C GLY A 45 5.25 24.20 -10.80
N ALA A 46 4.62 23.05 -10.60
CA ALA A 46 5.24 21.95 -9.84
C ALA A 46 6.37 21.31 -10.66
N GLU A 47 7.47 21.02 -10.02
CA GLU A 47 8.62 20.31 -10.60
C GLU A 47 8.42 18.78 -10.56
N THR A 48 7.68 18.33 -9.52
CA THR A 48 7.35 16.91 -9.33
C THR A 48 5.93 16.76 -8.79
N VAL A 49 5.23 15.74 -9.27
CA VAL A 49 3.95 15.30 -8.76
C VAL A 49 4.13 13.96 -8.05
N VAL A 50 3.75 13.89 -6.77
CA VAL A 50 3.67 12.63 -6.01
C VAL A 50 2.22 12.17 -6.00
N HIS A 51 1.93 11.08 -6.72
CA HIS A 51 0.57 10.57 -6.88
C HIS A 51 0.30 9.42 -5.90
N LEU A 52 -0.31 9.77 -4.76
CA LEU A 52 -0.71 8.84 -3.69
C LEU A 52 -2.22 8.54 -3.70
N ALA A 53 -3.00 9.30 -4.46
CA ALA A 53 -4.44 9.09 -4.51
C ALA A 53 -4.75 7.71 -5.09
N GLY A 54 -5.61 6.96 -4.41
CA GLY A 54 -6.02 5.63 -4.80
C GLY A 54 -7.05 5.07 -3.83
N VAL A 55 -7.74 4.01 -4.23
CA VAL A 55 -8.63 3.22 -3.38
C VAL A 55 -8.07 1.82 -3.23
N VAL A 56 -8.01 1.36 -1.98
CA VAL A 56 -7.52 0.01 -1.60
C VAL A 56 -8.69 -0.96 -1.44
N SER A 57 -9.86 -0.45 -1.09
CA SER A 57 -11.09 -1.22 -0.92
C SER A 57 -12.25 -0.49 -1.56
N ALA A 58 -12.96 -1.16 -2.46
CA ALA A 58 -14.13 -0.66 -3.14
C ALA A 58 -15.21 -1.75 -3.20
N SER A 59 -16.47 -1.32 -3.30
CA SER A 59 -17.60 -2.25 -3.38
C SER A 59 -17.80 -2.83 -4.78
N ARG A 60 -17.34 -2.12 -5.81
CA ARG A 60 -17.45 -2.50 -7.22
C ARG A 60 -16.09 -2.39 -7.90
N ASP A 61 -15.86 -3.24 -8.89
CA ASP A 61 -14.60 -3.25 -9.64
C ASP A 61 -14.41 -1.94 -10.42
N GLU A 62 -15.50 -1.30 -10.89
CA GLU A 62 -15.49 -0.01 -11.60
C GLU A 62 -14.95 1.14 -10.72
N ASP A 63 -15.21 1.09 -9.41
CA ASP A 63 -14.72 2.12 -8.49
C ASP A 63 -13.17 2.08 -8.39
N TYR A 64 -12.56 0.89 -8.54
CA TYR A 64 -11.10 0.79 -8.66
C TYR A 64 -10.59 1.40 -9.97
N VAL A 65 -11.29 1.17 -11.09
CA VAL A 65 -10.89 1.70 -12.40
C VAL A 65 -10.94 3.22 -12.35
N ALA A 66 -12.06 3.81 -11.94
CA ALA A 66 -12.24 5.24 -11.89
C ALA A 66 -11.16 5.99 -11.09
N VAL A 67 -10.69 5.40 -9.97
CA VAL A 67 -9.74 6.08 -9.09
C VAL A 67 -8.29 5.66 -9.35
N ASN A 68 -8.03 4.37 -9.59
CA ASN A 68 -6.66 3.87 -9.73
C ASN A 68 -6.16 3.89 -11.18
N VAL A 69 -7.06 4.04 -12.17
CA VAL A 69 -6.71 4.08 -13.60
C VAL A 69 -7.04 5.44 -14.19
N ASP A 70 -8.32 5.84 -14.25
CA ASP A 70 -8.74 7.06 -14.95
C ASP A 70 -8.17 8.32 -14.30
N ALA A 71 -8.24 8.42 -12.95
CA ALA A 71 -7.63 9.55 -12.26
C ALA A 71 -6.10 9.54 -12.36
N THR A 72 -5.46 8.35 -12.41
CA THR A 72 -4.01 8.25 -12.65
C THR A 72 -3.65 8.72 -14.06
N ALA A 73 -4.47 8.40 -15.07
CA ALA A 73 -4.30 8.91 -16.43
C ALA A 73 -4.37 10.44 -16.47
N ALA A 74 -5.38 11.01 -15.82
CA ALA A 74 -5.53 12.47 -15.74
C ALA A 74 -4.33 13.15 -15.07
N VAL A 75 -3.77 12.55 -14.00
CA VAL A 75 -2.58 13.06 -13.31
C VAL A 75 -1.32 12.94 -14.18
N ALA A 76 -1.16 11.80 -14.87
CA ALA A 76 -0.02 11.57 -15.76
C ALA A 76 0.02 12.57 -16.92
N GLU A 77 -1.11 12.80 -17.57
CA GLU A 77 -1.23 13.79 -18.66
C GLU A 77 -1.00 15.21 -18.14
N ALA A 78 -1.58 15.59 -17.00
CA ALA A 78 -1.35 16.91 -16.43
C ALA A 78 0.11 17.14 -16.04
N ALA A 79 0.77 16.14 -15.43
CA ALA A 79 2.20 16.22 -15.10
C ALA A 79 3.06 16.38 -16.36
N ARG A 80 2.76 15.62 -17.43
CA ARG A 80 3.43 15.75 -18.72
C ARG A 80 3.31 17.16 -19.31
N GLU A 81 2.07 17.70 -19.31
CA GLU A 81 1.80 19.04 -19.85
C GLU A 81 2.53 20.16 -19.11
N CYS A 82 2.68 20.00 -17.79
CA CYS A 82 3.42 20.95 -16.97
C CYS A 82 4.95 20.70 -16.97
N GLY A 83 5.44 19.68 -17.67
CA GLY A 83 6.85 19.29 -17.65
C GLY A 83 7.32 18.70 -16.32
N ALA A 84 6.40 18.38 -15.41
CA ALA A 84 6.70 17.83 -14.10
C ALA A 84 7.06 16.34 -14.19
N ARG A 85 7.92 15.87 -13.27
CA ARG A 85 8.14 14.45 -13.04
C ARG A 85 6.94 13.84 -12.29
N LEU A 86 6.64 12.57 -12.52
CA LEU A 86 5.64 11.84 -11.77
C LEU A 86 6.27 10.73 -10.91
N VAL A 87 6.06 10.78 -9.60
CA VAL A 87 6.30 9.65 -8.68
C VAL A 87 4.96 9.01 -8.36
N HIS A 88 4.69 7.86 -9.00
CA HIS A 88 3.42 7.14 -8.83
C HIS A 88 3.52 6.06 -7.75
N ILE A 89 2.63 6.11 -6.77
CA ILE A 89 2.59 5.10 -5.69
C ILE A 89 1.58 4.01 -6.07
N SER A 90 2.14 2.88 -6.49
CA SER A 90 1.44 1.64 -6.81
C SER A 90 1.33 0.72 -5.56
N SER A 91 1.48 -0.57 -5.72
CA SER A 91 1.44 -1.57 -4.66
C SER A 91 2.15 -2.86 -5.10
N LEU A 92 2.71 -3.60 -4.15
CA LEU A 92 3.17 -4.97 -4.38
C LEU A 92 2.06 -5.89 -4.91
N ALA A 93 0.78 -5.57 -4.63
CA ALA A 93 -0.36 -6.30 -5.18
C ALA A 93 -0.42 -6.28 -6.72
N ALA A 94 0.16 -5.26 -7.37
CA ALA A 94 0.27 -5.19 -8.83
C ALA A 94 1.22 -6.26 -9.41
N ALA A 95 2.25 -6.66 -8.65
CA ALA A 95 3.16 -7.71 -9.05
C ALA A 95 2.57 -9.12 -8.86
N GLY A 96 1.67 -9.28 -7.91
CA GLY A 96 1.05 -10.56 -7.58
C GLY A 96 1.72 -11.29 -6.40
N PRO A 97 1.16 -12.46 -5.99
CA PRO A 97 1.62 -13.19 -4.83
C PRO A 97 2.98 -13.87 -5.08
N ALA A 98 3.75 -14.01 -4.00
CA ALA A 98 4.98 -14.79 -3.94
C ALA A 98 5.29 -15.18 -2.50
N GLY A 99 5.93 -16.33 -2.31
CA GLY A 99 6.39 -16.79 -1.00
C GLY A 99 7.84 -16.38 -0.70
N PRO A 100 8.29 -16.61 0.53
CA PRO A 100 9.63 -16.23 0.95
C PRO A 100 10.76 -17.04 0.27
N GLN A 101 10.46 -18.25 -0.27
CA GLN A 101 11.44 -19.06 -1.00
C GLN A 101 11.69 -18.57 -2.43
N ALA A 102 10.72 -17.87 -3.01
CA ALA A 102 10.79 -17.29 -4.35
C ALA A 102 10.14 -15.90 -4.33
N PRO A 103 10.78 -14.89 -3.72
CA PRO A 103 10.25 -13.54 -3.64
C PRO A 103 10.20 -12.89 -5.02
N ARG A 104 9.18 -12.06 -5.27
CA ARG A 104 9.06 -11.29 -6.52
C ARG A 104 10.26 -10.40 -6.74
N SER A 105 10.73 -10.39 -7.97
CA SER A 105 11.64 -9.39 -8.53
C SER A 105 10.86 -8.41 -9.42
N GLU A 106 11.38 -7.21 -9.63
CA GLU A 106 10.79 -6.23 -10.54
C GLU A 106 10.82 -6.68 -12.00
N ASP A 107 11.69 -7.63 -12.33
CA ASP A 107 11.83 -8.23 -13.68
C ASP A 107 10.82 -9.35 -13.94
N ASP A 108 10.15 -9.86 -12.89
CA ASP A 108 9.14 -10.88 -13.05
C ASP A 108 7.88 -10.32 -13.73
N PRO A 109 7.27 -11.08 -14.66
CA PRO A 109 5.99 -10.70 -15.24
C PRO A 109 4.94 -10.48 -14.14
N PRO A 110 4.25 -9.32 -14.10
CA PRO A 110 3.24 -9.07 -13.09
C PRO A 110 2.04 -9.99 -13.26
N ALA A 111 1.57 -10.57 -12.15
CA ALA A 111 0.45 -11.52 -12.10
C ALA A 111 -0.54 -11.17 -10.96
N PRO A 112 -1.19 -9.99 -10.99
CA PRO A 112 -2.10 -9.55 -9.94
C PRO A 112 -3.32 -10.46 -9.85
N MET A 113 -3.67 -10.90 -8.64
CA MET A 113 -4.81 -11.80 -8.42
C MET A 113 -6.09 -11.07 -8.00
N THR A 114 -6.00 -9.82 -7.51
CA THR A 114 -7.13 -9.04 -7.02
C THR A 114 -7.55 -7.94 -7.99
N ALA A 115 -8.81 -7.46 -7.90
CA ALA A 115 -9.26 -6.30 -8.66
C ALA A 115 -8.42 -5.06 -8.32
N TYR A 116 -8.08 -4.88 -7.04
CA TYR A 116 -7.15 -3.85 -6.58
C TYR A 116 -5.78 -3.98 -7.27
N GLY A 117 -5.15 -5.15 -7.21
CA GLY A 117 -3.84 -5.37 -7.83
C GLY A 117 -3.87 -5.14 -9.34
N ARG A 118 -4.93 -5.61 -10.03
CA ARG A 118 -5.12 -5.36 -11.47
C ARG A 118 -5.27 -3.87 -11.77
N SER A 119 -6.07 -3.14 -11.00
CA SER A 119 -6.24 -1.69 -11.21
C SER A 119 -4.96 -0.91 -10.96
N LYS A 120 -4.13 -1.30 -9.98
CA LYS A 120 -2.84 -0.67 -9.75
C LYS A 120 -1.87 -0.93 -10.91
N LEU A 121 -1.81 -2.17 -11.41
CA LEU A 121 -1.01 -2.51 -12.58
C LEU A 121 -1.45 -1.73 -13.82
N GLU A 122 -2.76 -1.57 -14.04
CA GLU A 122 -3.27 -0.80 -15.17
C GLU A 122 -2.93 0.68 -15.04
N GLY A 123 -3.01 1.25 -13.83
CA GLY A 123 -2.52 2.61 -13.55
C GLY A 123 -1.04 2.79 -13.88
N GLU A 124 -0.19 1.79 -13.56
CA GLU A 124 1.23 1.81 -13.95
C GLU A 124 1.42 1.80 -15.47
N ARG A 125 0.62 0.98 -16.19
CA ARG A 125 0.66 0.91 -17.67
C ARG A 125 0.28 2.24 -18.30
N VAL A 126 -0.74 2.91 -17.76
CA VAL A 126 -1.14 4.25 -18.21
C VAL A 126 -0.02 5.26 -18.02
N VAL A 127 0.64 5.25 -16.85
CA VAL A 127 1.79 6.12 -16.58
C VAL A 127 2.92 5.85 -17.56
N ALA A 128 3.27 4.58 -17.77
CA ALA A 128 4.35 4.17 -18.67
C ALA A 128 4.05 4.47 -20.14
N ALA A 129 2.77 4.41 -20.55
CA ALA A 129 2.32 4.69 -21.91
C ALA A 129 2.19 6.19 -22.20
N THR A 130 2.32 7.09 -21.23
CA THR A 130 2.21 8.54 -21.43
C THR A 130 3.48 9.10 -22.09
N PRO A 131 3.47 9.50 -23.37
CA PRO A 131 4.67 9.85 -24.12
C PRO A 131 5.33 11.11 -23.55
N GLY A 132 6.65 11.08 -23.35
CA GLY A 132 7.42 12.24 -22.85
C GLY A 132 7.31 12.51 -21.34
N LEU A 133 6.50 11.74 -20.61
CA LEU A 133 6.43 11.81 -19.15
C LEU A 133 7.68 11.20 -18.53
N ARG A 134 8.33 11.90 -17.62
CA ARG A 134 9.37 11.34 -16.74
C ARG A 134 8.70 10.79 -15.50
N TRP A 135 8.83 9.49 -15.25
CA TRP A 135 8.11 8.85 -14.16
C TRP A 135 8.95 7.82 -13.40
N THR A 136 8.58 7.59 -12.15
CA THR A 136 9.06 6.51 -11.30
C THR A 136 7.86 5.89 -10.59
N VAL A 137 7.76 4.57 -10.61
CA VAL A 137 6.71 3.82 -9.89
C VAL A 137 7.31 3.17 -8.65
N LEU A 138 6.67 3.40 -7.51
CA LEU A 138 6.98 2.70 -6.27
C LEU A 138 5.87 1.69 -5.94
N ARG A 139 6.25 0.45 -5.66
CA ARG A 139 5.34 -0.65 -5.26
C ARG A 139 5.57 -1.02 -3.79
N PRO A 140 4.98 -0.29 -2.84
CA PRO A 140 5.10 -0.65 -1.42
C PRO A 140 4.47 -2.02 -1.12
N GLY A 141 5.08 -2.74 -0.17
CA GLY A 141 4.46 -3.86 0.49
C GLY A 141 3.35 -3.42 1.45
N VAL A 142 3.14 -4.15 2.53
CA VAL A 142 2.16 -3.77 3.56
C VAL A 142 2.71 -2.60 4.38
N VAL A 143 2.15 -1.41 4.14
CA VAL A 143 2.56 -0.19 4.87
C VAL A 143 1.81 -0.10 6.20
N TYR A 144 2.54 0.13 7.28
CA TYR A 144 1.99 0.25 8.62
C TYR A 144 2.66 1.37 9.43
N GLY A 145 2.04 1.76 10.55
CA GLY A 145 2.55 2.80 11.44
C GLY A 145 1.45 3.75 11.95
N PRO A 146 1.80 4.87 12.58
CA PRO A 146 0.86 5.87 13.07
C PRO A 146 -0.08 6.39 11.98
N GLY A 147 -1.40 6.28 12.20
CA GLY A 147 -2.41 6.66 11.22
C GLY A 147 -2.93 5.52 10.34
N ASP A 148 -2.32 4.34 10.37
CA ASP A 148 -2.84 3.14 9.72
C ASP A 148 -4.17 2.70 10.36
N ARG A 149 -5.10 2.27 9.52
CA ARG A 149 -6.38 1.71 9.96
C ARG A 149 -6.52 0.22 9.60
N ALA A 150 -5.64 -0.32 8.76
CA ALA A 150 -5.75 -1.69 8.28
C ALA A 150 -5.35 -2.70 9.36
N LEU A 151 -4.33 -2.42 10.16
CA LEU A 151 -3.93 -3.28 11.27
C LEU A 151 -4.71 -3.04 12.56
N LEU A 152 -5.43 -1.91 12.72
CA LEU A 152 -6.19 -1.59 13.93
C LEU A 152 -7.09 -2.74 14.44
N PRO A 153 -7.83 -3.49 13.57
CA PRO A 153 -8.65 -4.60 14.05
C PRO A 153 -7.85 -5.68 14.80
N LEU A 154 -6.60 -5.95 14.40
CA LEU A 154 -5.73 -6.91 15.08
C LEU A 154 -5.37 -6.40 16.49
N PHE A 155 -5.04 -5.12 16.63
CA PHE A 155 -4.75 -4.52 17.93
C PHE A 155 -5.97 -4.54 18.86
N VAL A 156 -7.16 -4.23 18.33
CA VAL A 156 -8.42 -4.31 19.10
C VAL A 156 -8.71 -5.74 19.53
N LEU A 157 -8.50 -6.74 18.67
CA LEU A 157 -8.67 -8.16 19.05
C LEU A 157 -7.64 -8.58 20.09
N ALA A 158 -6.38 -8.18 19.95
CA ALA A 158 -5.34 -8.44 20.93
C ALA A 158 -5.68 -7.83 22.31
N SER A 159 -6.21 -6.60 22.35
CA SER A 159 -6.65 -5.97 23.61
C SER A 159 -7.81 -6.70 24.29
N ARG A 160 -8.59 -7.48 23.51
CA ARG A 160 -9.67 -8.36 24.01
C ARG A 160 -9.21 -9.78 24.34
N GLY A 161 -7.91 -10.08 24.21
CA GLY A 161 -7.31 -11.35 24.62
C GLY A 161 -7.28 -12.44 23.54
N VAL A 162 -7.69 -12.18 22.28
CA VAL A 162 -7.72 -13.20 21.22
C VAL A 162 -7.21 -12.64 19.90
N LEU A 163 -6.34 -13.40 19.23
CA LEU A 163 -5.81 -13.12 17.89
C LEU A 163 -6.03 -14.33 16.98
N PRO A 164 -6.93 -14.25 15.98
CA PRO A 164 -7.11 -15.34 15.04
C PRO A 164 -5.93 -15.39 14.05
N ASN A 165 -5.25 -16.54 13.98
CA ASN A 165 -4.25 -16.80 12.95
C ASN A 165 -4.96 -17.35 11.71
N ILE A 166 -5.21 -16.46 10.75
CA ILE A 166 -5.99 -16.72 9.53
C ILE A 166 -5.04 -16.92 8.35
N GLY A 167 -5.29 -17.94 7.54
CA GLY A 167 -4.52 -18.21 6.33
C GLY A 167 -3.51 -19.35 6.49
N ARG A 168 -2.52 -19.41 5.59
CA ARG A 168 -1.45 -20.41 5.69
C ARG A 168 -0.44 -20.01 6.76
N ALA A 169 -0.04 -20.96 7.60
CA ALA A 169 0.97 -20.73 8.63
C ALA A 169 2.34 -20.28 8.06
N SER A 170 2.64 -20.71 6.83
CA SER A 170 3.86 -20.35 6.09
C SER A 170 3.73 -19.09 5.25
N ALA A 171 2.55 -18.47 5.18
CA ALA A 171 2.37 -17.23 4.41
C ALA A 171 3.20 -16.11 5.04
N ALA A 172 3.90 -15.38 4.17
CA ALA A 172 4.74 -14.26 4.57
C ALA A 172 4.49 -13.04 3.69
N TYR A 173 4.78 -11.87 4.23
CA TYR A 173 4.51 -10.60 3.57
C TYR A 173 5.69 -9.66 3.75
N THR A 174 5.97 -8.86 2.73
CA THR A 174 6.90 -7.73 2.85
C THR A 174 6.16 -6.57 3.52
N PHE A 175 6.58 -6.25 4.74
CA PHE A 175 6.10 -5.08 5.48
C PHE A 175 7.05 -3.90 5.30
N VAL A 176 6.52 -2.70 5.46
CA VAL A 176 7.33 -1.49 5.47
C VAL A 176 6.70 -0.44 6.39
N TYR A 177 7.51 0.13 7.25
CA TYR A 177 7.06 1.21 8.13
C TYR A 177 6.86 2.50 7.34
N VAL A 178 5.86 3.30 7.72
CA VAL A 178 5.44 4.46 6.93
C VAL A 178 6.56 5.48 6.71
N THR A 179 7.47 5.68 7.67
CA THR A 179 8.59 6.63 7.49
C THR A 179 9.61 6.13 6.47
N ASP A 180 9.79 4.81 6.33
CA ASP A 180 10.65 4.23 5.31
C ASP A 180 10.04 4.41 3.90
N VAL A 181 8.70 4.32 3.78
CA VAL A 181 7.99 4.66 2.53
C VAL A 181 8.18 6.14 2.19
N VAL A 182 8.06 7.02 3.18
CA VAL A 182 8.29 8.46 3.00
C VAL A 182 9.71 8.74 2.52
N ARG A 183 10.71 8.07 3.09
CA ARG A 183 12.11 8.19 2.64
C ARG A 183 12.29 7.71 1.21
N ALA A 184 11.64 6.61 0.83
CA ALA A 184 11.68 6.12 -0.55
C ALA A 184 11.01 7.10 -1.53
N ILE A 185 9.88 7.69 -1.17
CA ILE A 185 9.21 8.72 -1.97
C ILE A 185 10.10 9.97 -2.11
N ALA A 186 10.67 10.48 -1.03
CA ALA A 186 11.57 11.63 -1.06
C ALA A 186 12.79 11.37 -1.95
N ALA A 187 13.39 10.18 -1.84
CA ALA A 187 14.51 9.79 -2.70
C ALA A 187 14.10 9.66 -4.18
N ALA A 188 12.88 9.18 -4.48
CA ALA A 188 12.36 9.13 -5.84
C ALA A 188 12.10 10.55 -6.41
N VAL A 189 11.63 11.48 -5.58
CA VAL A 189 11.50 12.91 -5.94
C VAL A 189 12.85 13.48 -6.36
N ASP A 190 13.90 13.21 -5.58
CA ASP A 190 15.23 13.83 -5.79
C ASP A 190 16.03 13.12 -6.90
N ARG A 191 15.98 11.79 -6.97
CA ARG A 191 16.92 10.95 -7.74
C ARG A 191 16.27 9.93 -8.65
N GLY A 192 14.93 9.78 -8.62
CA GLY A 192 14.25 8.75 -9.38
C GLY A 192 14.58 8.81 -10.86
N ALA A 193 15.05 7.71 -11.44
CA ALA A 193 15.24 7.60 -12.87
C ALA A 193 13.90 7.43 -13.57
N SER A 194 13.78 7.95 -14.80
CA SER A 194 12.58 7.74 -15.59
C SER A 194 12.50 6.28 -16.07
N GLY A 195 11.32 5.67 -15.88
CA GLY A 195 11.08 4.29 -16.27
C GLY A 195 11.35 3.26 -15.17
N ASP A 196 11.79 3.68 -13.97
CA ASP A 196 12.02 2.75 -12.87
C ASP A 196 10.71 2.31 -12.21
N VAL A 197 10.58 1.00 -11.99
CA VAL A 197 9.59 0.37 -11.10
C VAL A 197 10.37 -0.25 -9.95
N LEU A 198 10.04 0.12 -8.70
CA LEU A 198 10.81 -0.27 -7.53
C LEU A 198 9.89 -0.81 -6.42
N PHE A 199 10.22 -1.98 -5.88
CA PHE A 199 9.58 -2.45 -4.66
C PHE A 199 10.07 -1.67 -3.43
N VAL A 200 9.15 -1.36 -2.51
CA VAL A 200 9.45 -0.67 -1.26
C VAL A 200 9.04 -1.55 -0.10
N GLY A 201 10.01 -2.00 0.68
CA GLY A 201 9.76 -2.93 1.77
C GLY A 201 10.97 -3.13 2.68
N HIS A 202 10.73 -3.74 3.83
CA HIS A 202 11.79 -4.25 4.68
C HIS A 202 12.32 -5.59 4.12
N SER A 203 13.63 -5.80 4.16
CA SER A 203 14.28 -6.99 3.56
C SER A 203 13.92 -8.31 4.24
N LYS A 204 13.44 -8.27 5.48
CA LYS A 204 13.00 -9.47 6.22
C LYS A 204 11.49 -9.68 6.04
N PRO A 205 11.04 -10.74 5.36
CA PRO A 205 9.62 -11.07 5.26
C PRO A 205 9.04 -11.39 6.65
N VAL A 206 7.79 -10.99 6.86
CA VAL A 206 7.05 -11.20 8.11
C VAL A 206 6.00 -12.27 7.90
N THR A 207 6.08 -13.36 8.68
CA THR A 207 5.02 -14.38 8.67
C THR A 207 3.77 -13.88 9.39
N THR A 208 2.60 -14.44 9.07
CA THR A 208 1.35 -14.10 9.80
C THR A 208 1.53 -14.30 11.30
N ARG A 209 2.21 -15.38 11.71
CA ARG A 209 2.48 -15.66 13.12
C ARG A 209 3.36 -14.59 13.77
N ALA A 210 4.46 -14.20 13.12
CA ALA A 210 5.36 -13.15 13.64
C ALA A 210 4.63 -11.80 13.78
N LEU A 211 3.75 -11.44 12.82
CA LEU A 211 2.90 -10.26 12.92
C LEU A 211 2.00 -10.32 14.17
N LEU A 212 1.32 -11.45 14.39
CA LEU A 212 0.40 -11.60 15.54
C LEU A 212 1.14 -11.58 16.87
N GLU A 213 2.32 -12.19 16.94
CA GLU A 213 3.20 -12.13 18.11
C GLU A 213 3.67 -10.69 18.39
N GLY A 214 4.09 -9.96 17.37
CA GLY A 214 4.47 -8.55 17.46
C GLY A 214 3.30 -7.66 17.94
N VAL A 215 2.10 -7.84 17.38
CA VAL A 215 0.89 -7.12 17.82
C VAL A 215 0.56 -7.44 19.28
N ARG A 216 0.60 -8.71 19.68
CA ARG A 216 0.38 -9.13 21.08
C ARG A 216 1.35 -8.43 22.03
N ASN A 217 2.64 -8.42 21.68
CA ASN A 217 3.68 -7.78 22.47
C ASN A 217 3.47 -6.26 22.56
N ALA A 218 3.15 -5.60 21.45
CA ALA A 218 2.90 -4.16 21.38
C ALA A 218 1.66 -3.73 22.19
N VAL A 219 0.63 -4.58 22.29
CA VAL A 219 -0.54 -4.33 23.14
C VAL A 219 -0.20 -4.54 24.63
N GLY A 220 0.74 -5.41 24.95
CA GLY A 220 1.18 -5.71 26.32
C GLY A 220 0.17 -6.54 27.13
N ARG A 221 -0.76 -7.23 26.47
CA ARG A 221 -1.73 -8.15 27.08
C ARG A 221 -1.52 -9.55 26.54
N GLY A 222 -1.73 -10.56 27.36
CA GLY A 222 -1.57 -11.98 27.00
C GLY A 222 -2.65 -12.49 26.06
N ALA A 223 -2.71 -11.98 24.82
CA ALA A 223 -3.65 -12.47 23.83
C ALA A 223 -3.29 -13.87 23.35
N MET A 224 -4.27 -14.75 23.29
CA MET A 224 -4.13 -16.11 22.77
C MET A 224 -4.20 -16.09 21.24
N ILE A 225 -3.17 -16.64 20.58
CA ILE A 225 -3.17 -16.79 19.11
C ILE A 225 -3.86 -18.13 18.78
N VAL A 226 -5.03 -18.03 18.16
CA VAL A 226 -5.88 -19.18 17.83
C VAL A 226 -5.80 -19.49 16.34
N PRO A 227 -5.32 -20.68 15.95
CA PRO A 227 -5.29 -21.05 14.54
C PRO A 227 -6.71 -21.26 13.99
N VAL A 228 -6.99 -20.65 12.83
CA VAL A 228 -8.25 -20.83 12.11
C VAL A 228 -7.98 -21.70 10.88
N PRO A 229 -8.49 -22.97 10.84
CA PRO A 229 -8.27 -23.86 9.72
C PRO A 229 -8.81 -23.29 8.40
N LEU A 230 -8.05 -23.46 7.31
CA LEU A 230 -8.45 -23.00 5.98
C LEU A 230 -9.80 -23.60 5.53
N ALA A 231 -10.11 -24.83 5.97
CA ALA A 231 -11.40 -25.47 5.67
C ALA A 231 -12.57 -24.68 6.27
N VAL A 232 -12.44 -24.17 7.50
CA VAL A 232 -13.44 -23.31 8.15
C VAL A 232 -13.58 -22.00 7.39
N LEU A 233 -12.46 -21.40 7.00
CA LEU A 233 -12.48 -20.16 6.20
C LEU A 233 -13.14 -20.35 4.84
N LYS A 234 -12.93 -21.51 4.20
CA LYS A 234 -13.57 -21.84 2.92
C LYS A 234 -15.09 -21.95 3.08
N LEU A 235 -15.55 -22.61 4.14
CA LEU A 235 -16.99 -22.70 4.42
C LEU A 235 -17.60 -21.32 4.68
N VAL A 236 -16.94 -20.48 5.51
CA VAL A 236 -17.40 -19.11 5.80
C VAL A 236 -17.42 -18.27 4.52
N ALA A 237 -16.43 -18.45 3.63
CA ALA A 237 -16.38 -17.74 2.36
C ALA A 237 -17.54 -18.12 1.42
N LEU A 238 -17.87 -19.42 1.31
CA LEU A 238 -19.01 -19.88 0.52
C LEU A 238 -20.34 -19.34 1.06
N LEU A 239 -20.53 -19.36 2.38
CA LEU A 239 -21.70 -18.74 3.02
C LEU A 239 -21.73 -17.23 2.80
N GLY A 240 -20.55 -16.61 2.76
CA GLY A 240 -20.38 -15.19 2.45
C GLY A 240 -20.80 -14.84 1.02
N ASP A 241 -20.52 -15.69 0.04
CA ASP A 241 -20.96 -15.49 -1.36
C ASP A 241 -22.49 -15.57 -1.46
N VAL A 242 -23.10 -16.58 -0.84
CA VAL A 242 -24.56 -16.73 -0.82
C VAL A 242 -25.23 -15.55 -0.11
N GLY A 243 -24.75 -15.18 1.08
CA GLY A 243 -25.30 -14.04 1.83
C GLY A 243 -25.09 -12.69 1.12
N GLY A 244 -23.99 -12.56 0.38
CA GLY A 244 -23.69 -11.41 -0.45
C GLY A 244 -24.63 -11.28 -1.64
N ALA A 245 -24.92 -12.40 -2.33
CA ALA A 245 -25.87 -12.45 -3.43
C ALA A 245 -27.29 -12.04 -2.96
N VAL A 246 -27.72 -12.53 -1.81
CA VAL A 246 -29.03 -12.18 -1.23
C VAL A 246 -29.13 -10.70 -0.85
N ARG A 247 -28.02 -10.12 -0.36
CA ARG A 247 -27.98 -8.70 0.07
C ARG A 247 -27.62 -7.71 -1.04
N GLY A 248 -27.29 -8.20 -2.22
CA GLY A 248 -26.80 -7.35 -3.33
C GLY A 248 -25.46 -6.63 -3.04
N LYS A 249 -24.73 -7.07 -2.01
CA LYS A 249 -23.43 -6.51 -1.63
C LYS A 249 -22.49 -7.61 -1.14
N PRO A 250 -21.21 -7.64 -1.57
CA PRO A 250 -20.26 -8.64 -1.12
C PRO A 250 -20.05 -8.55 0.40
N LEU A 251 -20.04 -9.71 1.05
CA LEU A 251 -19.68 -9.79 2.47
C LEU A 251 -18.15 -9.74 2.65
N PRO A 252 -17.64 -9.30 3.82
CA PRO A 252 -16.21 -9.16 4.09
C PRO A 252 -15.41 -10.44 3.88
N MET A 253 -15.99 -11.61 4.17
CA MET A 253 -15.42 -12.92 3.87
C MET A 253 -16.21 -13.56 2.73
N ASN A 254 -15.54 -13.80 1.61
CA ASN A 254 -16.07 -14.37 0.37
C ASN A 254 -14.98 -15.18 -0.33
N SER A 255 -15.31 -15.87 -1.42
CA SER A 255 -14.35 -16.72 -2.15
C SER A 255 -13.16 -15.95 -2.70
N ARG A 256 -13.31 -14.69 -3.10
CA ARG A 256 -12.18 -13.84 -3.52
C ARG A 256 -11.21 -13.60 -2.36
N ARG A 257 -11.73 -13.25 -1.18
CA ARG A 257 -10.91 -13.03 0.02
C ARG A 257 -10.26 -14.31 0.52
N TYR A 258 -10.96 -15.43 0.44
CA TYR A 258 -10.40 -16.75 0.75
C TYR A 258 -9.20 -17.06 -0.16
N ALA A 259 -9.31 -16.82 -1.48
CA ALA A 259 -8.23 -17.07 -2.42
C ALA A 259 -6.96 -16.27 -2.07
N GLU A 260 -7.09 -15.00 -1.65
CA GLU A 260 -5.96 -14.19 -1.17
C GLU A 260 -5.30 -14.81 0.06
N LEU A 261 -6.10 -15.17 1.08
CA LEU A 261 -5.63 -15.76 2.34
C LEU A 261 -5.02 -17.16 2.17
N ALA A 262 -5.38 -17.86 1.10
CA ALA A 262 -4.85 -19.18 0.76
C ALA A 262 -3.50 -19.13 0.01
N THR A 263 -2.99 -17.94 -0.36
CA THR A 263 -1.70 -17.80 -1.05
C THR A 263 -0.50 -18.03 -0.13
N ALA A 264 0.69 -18.14 -0.70
CA ALA A 264 1.95 -18.16 0.04
C ALA A 264 2.34 -16.79 0.62
N GLY A 265 1.56 -15.74 0.31
CA GLY A 265 1.78 -14.37 0.75
C GLY A 265 2.19 -13.42 -0.37
N PHE A 266 2.79 -12.30 0.02
CA PHE A 266 3.28 -11.28 -0.89
C PHE A 266 4.67 -10.83 -0.44
N VAL A 267 5.70 -11.49 -0.97
CA VAL A 267 7.10 -11.20 -0.66
C VAL A 267 7.82 -10.73 -1.91
N CYS A 268 8.61 -9.67 -1.78
CA CYS A 268 9.43 -9.14 -2.86
C CYS A 268 10.90 -8.93 -2.43
N ARG A 269 11.78 -8.86 -3.41
CA ARG A 269 13.16 -8.39 -3.25
C ARG A 269 13.13 -6.85 -3.18
N VAL A 270 14.04 -6.27 -2.43
CA VAL A 270 14.12 -4.81 -2.24
C VAL A 270 15.50 -4.25 -2.58
N ASP A 271 16.34 -5.07 -3.22
CA ASP A 271 17.72 -4.70 -3.56
C ASP A 271 17.75 -3.51 -4.52
N ARG A 272 16.85 -3.51 -5.52
CA ARG A 272 16.78 -2.45 -6.53
C ARG A 272 16.47 -1.08 -5.93
N LEU A 273 15.68 -1.01 -4.87
CA LEU A 273 15.42 0.24 -4.14
C LEU A 273 16.72 0.85 -3.59
N ARG A 274 17.55 0.00 -2.95
CA ARG A 274 18.86 0.41 -2.45
C ARG A 274 19.79 0.84 -3.59
N ASP A 275 19.86 0.05 -4.64
CA ASP A 275 20.81 0.26 -5.73
C ASP A 275 20.45 1.49 -6.59
N ARG A 276 19.17 1.80 -6.76
CA ARG A 276 18.69 2.94 -7.56
C ARG A 276 18.51 4.22 -6.75
N LEU A 277 18.01 4.12 -5.51
CA LEU A 277 17.67 5.28 -4.69
C LEU A 277 18.52 5.41 -3.41
N GLY A 278 19.40 4.46 -3.11
CA GLY A 278 20.20 4.45 -1.88
C GLY A 278 19.35 4.32 -0.61
N VAL A 279 18.12 3.77 -0.72
CA VAL A 279 17.20 3.65 0.41
C VAL A 279 17.10 2.21 0.88
N VAL A 280 17.23 2.04 2.19
CA VAL A 280 17.00 0.77 2.89
C VAL A 280 15.96 1.02 3.98
N ALA A 281 14.93 0.16 4.05
CA ALA A 281 13.98 0.21 5.17
C ALA A 281 14.68 -0.27 6.45
N THR A 282 14.62 0.55 7.49
CA THR A 282 15.40 0.34 8.73
C THR A 282 14.54 0.10 9.96
N VAL A 283 13.28 0.51 9.95
CA VAL A 283 12.39 0.32 11.10
C VAL A 283 11.92 -1.13 11.17
N GLY A 284 12.29 -1.79 12.25
CA GLY A 284 11.92 -3.19 12.52
C GLY A 284 10.42 -3.34 12.81
N LEU A 285 9.92 -4.58 12.65
CA LEU A 285 8.49 -4.86 12.85
C LEU A 285 8.04 -4.51 14.27
N ASP A 286 8.76 -4.98 15.28
CA ASP A 286 8.39 -4.80 16.70
C ASP A 286 8.39 -3.32 17.11
N GLU A 287 9.41 -2.57 16.67
CA GLU A 287 9.51 -1.13 16.89
C GLU A 287 8.32 -0.40 16.27
N GLY A 288 8.05 -0.64 14.99
CA GLY A 288 6.95 0.03 14.29
C GLY A 288 5.56 -0.37 14.81
N LEU A 289 5.38 -1.63 15.27
CA LEU A 289 4.12 -2.05 15.89
C LEU A 289 3.94 -1.41 17.28
N ALA A 290 5.02 -1.23 18.05
CA ALA A 290 4.97 -0.53 19.34
C ALA A 290 4.56 0.94 19.15
N GLU A 291 5.13 1.64 18.18
CA GLU A 291 4.75 3.02 17.82
C GLU A 291 3.29 3.12 17.34
N ALA A 292 2.85 2.18 16.49
CA ALA A 292 1.46 2.11 16.06
C ALA A 292 0.50 1.91 17.23
N ALA A 293 0.82 1.00 18.18
CA ALA A 293 0.04 0.77 19.38
C ALA A 293 -0.03 2.03 20.25
N ALA A 294 1.09 2.72 20.45
CA ALA A 294 1.15 3.96 21.20
C ALA A 294 0.27 5.04 20.55
N TRP A 295 0.30 5.13 19.23
CA TRP A 295 -0.58 6.05 18.48
C TRP A 295 -2.05 5.69 18.64
N TYR A 296 -2.45 4.41 18.51
CA TYR A 296 -3.84 3.99 18.70
C TYR A 296 -4.35 4.29 20.12
N ARG A 297 -3.50 4.16 21.16
CA ARG A 297 -3.87 4.54 22.53
C ARG A 297 -4.10 6.06 22.66
N ARG A 298 -3.22 6.89 22.11
CA ARG A 298 -3.40 8.36 22.12
C ARG A 298 -4.68 8.80 21.40
N GLU A 299 -5.08 8.09 20.37
CA GLU A 299 -6.32 8.36 19.62
C GLU A 299 -7.57 7.74 20.28
N GLY A 300 -7.44 7.11 21.46
CA GLY A 300 -8.56 6.46 22.16
C GLY A 300 -9.15 5.27 21.42
N ARG A 301 -8.33 4.55 20.63
CA ARG A 301 -8.77 3.40 19.82
C ARG A 301 -8.38 2.06 20.42
N LEU A 302 -7.54 2.08 21.45
CA LEU A 302 -7.10 0.93 22.25
C LEU A 302 -7.24 1.21 23.74
#